data_85827231506674f4231cd7cea3f44f29
#
_entry.id   85827231506674f4231cd7cea3f44f29
#
_cell.length_a   1.000
_cell.length_b   1.000
_cell.length_c   1.000
_cell.angle_alpha   90.00
_cell.angle_beta   90.00
_cell.angle_gamma   90.00
#
_symmetry.space_group_name_H-M   'P 1'
#
loop_
_entity.id
_entity.type
_entity.pdbx_description
1 polymer ?
#
loop_
_entity_poly.entity_id
_entity_poly.type
_entity_poly.pdbx_seq_one_letter_code
_entity_poly.pdbx_strand_id
1 'polypeptide(L)'
;ELVVLEDLLPSPDAGPEAAYARRVLVEELDAALDELPEEQRDVFIAHELEGRSFKELAAETGLSVNTLLSRKHYAVLYLRERLQDIYDEFTKG
;
A
#
# COMPACT_ATOMS: atom_id res chain seq x y z
N GLU A 1 14.70 -0.86 -4.60
CA GLU A 1 13.97 -2.06 -4.29
C GLU A 1 12.49 -1.79 -4.10
N LEU A 2 11.70 -2.30 -5.00
CA LEU A 2 10.29 -1.99 -5.02
C LEU A 2 9.47 -3.13 -4.46
N VAL A 3 8.88 -2.91 -3.31
CA VAL A 3 7.88 -3.83 -2.80
C VAL A 3 6.55 -3.25 -3.20
N VAL A 4 5.85 -3.96 -4.04
CA VAL A 4 4.54 -3.54 -4.51
C VAL A 4 3.50 -4.13 -3.57
N LEU A 5 2.58 -3.29 -3.12
CA LEU A 5 1.54 -3.74 -2.21
C LEU A 5 0.71 -4.87 -2.82
N GLU A 6 0.55 -4.84 -4.13
CA GLU A 6 -0.22 -5.85 -4.84
C GLU A 6 0.32 -7.26 -4.62
N ASP A 7 1.63 -7.38 -4.36
CA ASP A 7 2.23 -8.69 -4.11
C ASP A 7 1.73 -9.34 -2.82
N LEU A 8 1.14 -8.55 -1.92
CA LEU A 8 0.61 -9.07 -0.68
C LEU A 8 -0.84 -9.54 -0.81
N LEU A 9 -1.50 -9.18 -1.90
CA LEU A 9 -2.90 -9.50 -2.07
C LEU A 9 -3.06 -10.79 -2.86
N PRO A 10 -3.95 -11.69 -2.42
CA PRO A 10 -4.23 -12.90 -3.20
C PRO A 10 -4.82 -12.53 -4.54
N SER A 11 -4.54 -13.36 -5.55
CA SER A 11 -5.12 -13.15 -6.87
C SER A 11 -6.63 -13.32 -6.81
N PRO A 12 -7.41 -12.42 -7.42
CA PRO A 12 -8.86 -12.58 -7.43
C PRO A 12 -9.30 -13.80 -8.21
N ASP A 13 -8.41 -14.36 -9.03
CA ASP A 13 -8.73 -15.53 -9.87
C ASP A 13 -8.41 -16.85 -9.19
N ALA A 14 -7.90 -16.82 -7.96
CA ALA A 14 -7.46 -18.04 -7.27
C ALA A 14 -8.60 -18.74 -6.51
N GLY A 15 -9.85 -18.38 -6.77
CA GLY A 15 -10.99 -19.04 -6.19
C GLY A 15 -11.74 -18.19 -5.17
N PRO A 16 -12.88 -18.69 -4.68
CA PRO A 16 -13.73 -17.90 -3.77
C PRO A 16 -13.05 -17.50 -2.47
N GLU A 17 -12.24 -18.39 -1.90
CA GLU A 17 -11.54 -18.08 -0.66
C GLU A 17 -10.52 -16.96 -0.85
N ALA A 18 -9.77 -16.99 -1.96
CA ALA A 18 -8.79 -15.96 -2.26
C ALA A 18 -9.49 -14.64 -2.54
N ALA A 19 -10.63 -14.67 -3.22
CA ALA A 19 -11.39 -13.46 -3.49
C ALA A 19 -11.91 -12.83 -2.21
N TYR A 20 -12.34 -13.64 -1.28
CA TYR A 20 -12.80 -13.15 0.02
C TYR A 20 -11.65 -12.54 0.80
N ALA A 21 -10.51 -13.25 0.85
CA ALA A 21 -9.34 -12.75 1.56
C ALA A 21 -8.86 -11.42 0.96
N ARG A 22 -8.87 -11.32 -0.38
CA ARG A 22 -8.48 -10.09 -1.03
C ARG A 22 -9.41 -8.94 -0.64
N ARG A 23 -10.71 -9.20 -0.59
CA ARG A 23 -11.68 -8.17 -0.22
C ARG A 23 -11.45 -7.66 1.21
N VAL A 24 -11.22 -8.59 2.14
CA VAL A 24 -10.95 -8.22 3.53
C VAL A 24 -9.66 -7.40 3.62
N LEU A 25 -8.62 -7.82 2.91
CA LEU A 25 -7.35 -7.09 2.94
C LEU A 25 -7.48 -5.69 2.35
N VAL A 26 -8.27 -5.55 1.29
CA VAL A 26 -8.49 -4.22 0.70
C VAL A 26 -9.25 -3.31 1.66
N GLU A 27 -10.23 -3.84 2.38
CA GLU A 27 -10.94 -3.06 3.39
C GLU A 27 -10.02 -2.65 4.53
N GLU A 28 -9.15 -3.57 4.95
CA GLU A 28 -8.19 -3.26 6.00
C GLU A 28 -7.14 -2.26 5.52
N LEU A 29 -6.83 -2.29 4.24
CA LEU A 29 -5.92 -1.30 3.68
C LEU A 29 -6.48 0.11 3.85
N ASP A 30 -7.77 0.29 3.61
CA ASP A 30 -8.41 1.60 3.80
C ASP A 30 -8.22 2.09 5.24
N ALA A 31 -8.49 1.21 6.20
CA ALA A 31 -8.31 1.56 7.60
C ALA A 31 -6.84 1.86 7.93
N ALA A 32 -5.94 1.05 7.37
CA ALA A 32 -4.52 1.21 7.63
C ALA A 32 -3.97 2.52 7.06
N LEU A 33 -4.51 2.96 5.93
CA LEU A 33 -4.09 4.23 5.34
C LEU A 33 -4.38 5.39 6.28
N ASP A 34 -5.50 5.33 7.00
CA ASP A 34 -5.85 6.38 7.95
C ASP A 34 -4.89 6.42 9.14
N GLU A 35 -4.16 5.34 9.38
CA GLU A 35 -3.20 5.27 10.48
C GLU A 35 -1.85 5.87 10.12
N LEU A 36 -1.60 6.12 8.84
CA LEU A 36 -0.33 6.68 8.39
C LEU A 36 -0.25 8.17 8.65
N PRO A 37 0.97 8.70 8.89
CA PRO A 37 1.16 10.14 8.85
C PRO A 37 0.70 10.69 7.51
N GLU A 38 0.15 11.89 7.53
CA GLU A 38 -0.43 12.48 6.34
C GLU A 38 0.53 12.52 5.15
N GLU A 39 1.79 12.88 5.40
CA GLU A 39 2.78 12.98 4.33
C GLU A 39 3.03 11.64 3.64
N GLN A 40 3.04 10.56 4.42
CA GLN A 40 3.26 9.24 3.87
C GLN A 40 2.03 8.74 3.12
N ARG A 41 0.86 8.99 3.70
CA ARG A 41 -0.40 8.60 3.08
C ARG A 41 -0.60 9.28 1.74
N ASP A 42 -0.34 10.60 1.70
CA ASP A 42 -0.57 11.38 0.48
C ASP A 42 0.31 10.89 -0.68
N VAL A 43 1.58 10.62 -0.40
CA VAL A 43 2.49 10.13 -1.44
C VAL A 43 2.07 8.73 -1.90
N PHE A 44 1.69 7.88 -0.95
CA PHE A 44 1.26 6.53 -1.30
C PHE A 44 0.04 6.58 -2.21
N ILE A 45 -0.97 7.35 -1.83
CA ILE A 45 -2.20 7.44 -2.61
C ILE A 45 -1.92 8.01 -4.00
N ALA A 46 -1.14 9.09 -4.06
CA ALA A 46 -0.87 9.74 -5.33
C ALA A 46 -0.10 8.83 -6.29
N HIS A 47 0.89 8.13 -5.78
CA HIS A 47 1.72 7.29 -6.63
C HIS A 47 1.07 5.93 -6.93
N GLU A 48 0.59 5.26 -5.88
CA GLU A 48 0.12 3.88 -6.02
C GLU A 48 -1.30 3.80 -6.57
N LEU A 49 -2.17 4.68 -6.14
CA LEU A 49 -3.59 4.61 -6.50
C LEU A 49 -3.96 5.54 -7.63
N GLU A 50 -3.32 6.71 -7.72
CA GLU A 50 -3.63 7.68 -8.77
C GLU A 50 -2.67 7.59 -9.95
N GLY A 51 -1.61 6.79 -9.84
CA GLY A 51 -0.71 6.56 -10.96
C GLY A 51 0.22 7.71 -11.29
N ARG A 52 0.43 8.65 -10.37
CA ARG A 52 1.26 9.81 -10.61
C ARG A 52 2.73 9.45 -10.42
N SER A 53 3.59 9.96 -11.29
CA SER A 53 5.02 9.67 -11.18
C SER A 53 5.64 10.50 -10.06
N PHE A 54 6.77 10.00 -9.52
CA PHE A 54 7.50 10.78 -8.53
C PHE A 54 8.00 12.09 -9.10
N LYS A 55 8.32 12.11 -10.39
CA LYS A 55 8.75 13.33 -11.04
C LYS A 55 7.65 14.38 -11.05
N GLU A 56 6.43 13.95 -11.36
CA GLU A 56 5.27 14.85 -11.32
C GLU A 56 5.02 15.36 -9.91
N LEU A 57 5.10 14.47 -8.94
CA LEU A 57 4.87 14.85 -7.54
C LEU A 57 5.94 15.81 -7.05
N ALA A 58 7.19 15.59 -7.46
CA ALA A 58 8.27 16.49 -7.10
C ALA A 58 8.04 17.90 -7.65
N ALA A 59 7.56 17.98 -8.90
CA ALA A 59 7.27 19.26 -9.52
C ALA A 59 6.15 20.00 -8.81
N GLU A 60 5.13 19.26 -8.34
CA GLU A 60 3.96 19.86 -7.70
C GLU A 60 4.23 20.28 -6.26
N THR A 61 5.01 19.48 -5.53
CA THR A 61 5.20 19.70 -4.10
C THR A 61 6.45 20.50 -3.77
N GLY A 62 7.38 20.57 -4.72
CA GLY A 62 8.66 21.19 -4.45
C GLY A 62 9.62 20.30 -3.67
N LEU A 63 9.21 19.05 -3.38
CA LEU A 63 10.06 18.11 -2.68
C LEU A 63 10.91 17.32 -3.65
N SER A 64 12.04 16.79 -3.17
CA SER A 64 12.89 15.98 -4.02
C SER A 64 12.26 14.60 -4.24
N VAL A 65 12.64 13.97 -5.35
CA VAL A 65 12.21 12.61 -5.63
C VAL A 65 12.63 11.67 -4.50
N ASN A 66 13.84 11.86 -3.97
CA ASN A 66 14.31 11.00 -2.88
C ASN A 66 13.45 11.13 -1.63
N THR A 67 13.00 12.34 -1.31
CA THR A 67 12.11 12.54 -0.16
C THR A 67 10.80 11.80 -0.38
N LEU A 68 10.25 11.91 -1.58
CA LEU A 68 8.99 11.25 -1.91
C LEU A 68 9.13 9.72 -1.89
N LEU A 69 10.24 9.22 -2.42
CA LEU A 69 10.53 7.79 -2.38
C LEU A 69 10.60 7.28 -0.95
N SER A 70 11.28 8.03 -0.06
CA SER A 70 11.39 7.64 1.33
C SER A 70 10.03 7.60 2.01
N ARG A 71 9.21 8.60 1.76
CA ARG A 71 7.87 8.65 2.35
C ARG A 71 7.01 7.48 1.90
N LYS A 72 7.06 7.16 0.61
CA LYS A 72 6.32 6.00 0.12
C LYS A 72 6.88 4.70 0.70
N HIS A 73 8.20 4.61 0.80
CA HIS A 73 8.85 3.42 1.35
C HIS A 73 8.34 3.13 2.77
N TYR A 74 8.31 4.15 3.63
CA TYR A 74 7.83 3.96 5.00
C TYR A 74 6.35 3.62 5.03
N ALA A 75 5.56 4.22 4.13
CA ALA A 75 4.15 3.88 4.04
C ALA A 75 3.98 2.40 3.69
N VAL A 76 4.72 1.92 2.68
CA VAL A 76 4.60 0.53 2.25
C VAL A 76 5.04 -0.42 3.35
N LEU A 77 6.12 -0.09 4.07
CA LEU A 77 6.58 -0.94 5.17
C LEU A 77 5.51 -1.08 6.24
N TYR A 78 4.89 0.03 6.62
CA TYR A 78 3.82 -0.01 7.60
C TYR A 78 2.63 -0.81 7.13
N LEU A 79 2.20 -0.57 5.89
CA LEU A 79 1.05 -1.27 5.34
C LEU A 79 1.29 -2.76 5.20
N ARG A 80 2.50 -3.15 4.79
CA ARG A 80 2.85 -4.57 4.70
C ARG A 80 2.74 -5.26 6.05
N GLU A 81 3.30 -4.64 7.07
CA GLU A 81 3.27 -5.22 8.42
C GLU A 81 1.84 -5.32 8.91
N ARG A 82 1.07 -4.27 8.68
CA ARG A 82 -0.32 -4.21 9.11
C ARG A 82 -1.16 -5.28 8.41
N LEU A 83 -0.99 -5.44 7.11
CA LEU A 83 -1.75 -6.42 6.34
C LEU A 83 -1.23 -7.84 6.53
N GLN A 84 0.07 -8.00 6.84
CA GLN A 84 0.64 -9.31 7.05
C GLN A 84 -0.03 -10.03 8.23
N ASP A 85 -0.33 -9.30 9.28
CA ASP A 85 -0.97 -9.89 10.45
C ASP A 85 -2.33 -10.48 10.08
N ILE A 86 -3.06 -9.79 9.21
CA ILE A 86 -4.36 -10.26 8.77
C ILE A 86 -4.22 -11.43 7.81
N TYR A 87 -3.26 -11.33 6.90
CA TYR A 87 -2.98 -12.38 5.94
C TYR A 87 -2.60 -13.68 6.66
N ASP A 88 -1.81 -13.56 7.73
CA ASP A 88 -1.41 -14.73 8.51
C ASP A 88 -2.59 -15.43 9.13
N GLU A 89 -3.62 -14.69 9.52
CA GLU A 89 -4.83 -15.30 10.08
C GLU A 89 -5.57 -16.13 9.06
N PHE A 90 -5.56 -15.72 7.80
CA PHE A 90 -6.19 -16.49 6.74
C PHE A 90 -5.42 -17.74 6.40
N THR A 91 -4.08 -17.71 6.53
CA THR A 91 -3.24 -18.81 6.13
C THR A 91 -2.95 -19.77 7.27
N LYS A 92 -3.26 -19.40 8.47
CA LYS A 92 -3.05 -20.25 9.64
C LYS A 92 -3.98 -21.44 9.68
N GLY A 93 -5.03 -21.36 8.92
CA GLY A 93 -5.96 -22.45 8.73
C GLY A 93 -6.43 -23.10 9.96
#